data_53945642f3f82e1a7ee4ba2f2b883f3c
#
_entry.id   53945642f3f82e1a7ee4ba2f2b883f3c
#
_cell.length_a   1.000
_cell.length_b   1.000
_cell.length_c   1.000
_cell.angle_alpha   90.00
_cell.angle_beta   90.00
_cell.angle_gamma   90.00
#
_symmetry.space_group_name_H-M   'P 1'
#
loop_
_entity.id
_entity.type
_entity.pdbx_description
1 polymer ?
#
loop_
_entity_poly.entity_id
_entity_poly.type
_entity_poly.pdbx_seq_one_letter_code
_entity_poly.pdbx_strand_id
1 'polypeptide(L)'
;MDKTIIYQGQISGFPLFKFQTADIIEKIQKGSFYMNSLKVYRDRYQTSGDEEIGDPFEGKIYVNNAQLIIPEKSIFEQCNNQVFSTPNEDDFVFCMFGINPQIHKSFCFNEDQKKKWLEIYDTALIINDQQEFFNQIKNKALEMNIDIIGDFVNYYDDSINDVTPFICSLLKGIRNSVFHKRKKYAYQQEYRFTMVNNKKSDNFEMNIGDISDISTILPLDKFLNVEIYPHE
;
A
#
# COMPACT_ATOMS: atom_id res chain seq x y z
N MET A 1 28.88 5.55 16.27
CA MET A 1 28.62 4.95 14.96
C MET A 1 28.30 6.10 14.03
N ASP A 2 29.19 6.35 13.07
CA ASP A 2 28.95 7.43 12.08
C ASP A 2 27.72 7.06 11.25
N LYS A 3 26.63 7.84 11.42
CA LYS A 3 25.45 7.75 10.56
C LYS A 3 25.85 8.36 9.22
N THR A 4 26.17 7.54 8.26
CA THR A 4 26.47 8.02 6.91
C THR A 4 25.15 8.42 6.25
N ILE A 5 24.94 9.71 6.04
CA ILE A 5 23.84 10.19 5.18
C ILE A 5 24.16 9.71 3.75
N ILE A 6 23.43 8.70 3.30
CA ILE A 6 23.68 8.07 2.00
C ILE A 6 22.98 8.84 0.86
N TYR A 7 21.98 9.67 1.18
CA TYR A 7 21.21 10.36 0.18
C TYR A 7 21.18 11.88 0.41
N GLN A 8 21.67 12.64 -0.57
CA GLN A 8 21.63 14.12 -0.61
C GLN A 8 20.67 14.65 -1.69
N GLY A 9 19.78 13.81 -2.24
CA GLY A 9 18.84 14.24 -3.26
C GLY A 9 17.63 14.96 -2.65
N GLN A 10 17.16 16.01 -3.32
CA GLN A 10 15.84 16.59 -3.01
C GLN A 10 14.75 15.64 -3.51
N ILE A 11 13.86 15.19 -2.63
CA ILE A 11 12.65 14.46 -2.98
C ILE A 11 11.54 15.49 -3.07
N SER A 12 10.95 15.68 -4.25
CA SER A 12 9.79 16.53 -4.41
C SER A 12 8.52 15.80 -3.92
N GLY A 13 7.78 16.40 -3.00
CA GLY A 13 6.60 15.79 -2.40
C GLY A 13 6.90 14.99 -1.14
N PHE A 14 6.20 13.89 -0.92
CA PHE A 14 6.45 12.98 0.20
C PHE A 14 7.31 11.77 -0.25
N PRO A 15 8.19 11.23 0.63
CA PRO A 15 9.06 10.14 0.26
C PRO A 15 8.30 8.87 -0.14
N LEU A 16 8.58 8.34 -1.35
CA LEU A 16 8.06 7.08 -1.87
C LEU A 16 9.18 6.12 -2.22
N PHE A 17 9.04 4.88 -1.78
CA PHE A 17 10.01 3.81 -2.00
C PHE A 17 9.32 2.53 -2.43
N LYS A 18 10.02 1.70 -3.20
CA LYS A 18 9.58 0.34 -3.49
C LYS A 18 10.66 -0.63 -3.05
N PHE A 19 10.28 -1.61 -2.22
CA PHE A 19 11.16 -2.70 -1.82
C PHE A 19 10.78 -3.96 -2.59
N GLN A 20 11.77 -4.59 -3.21
CA GLN A 20 11.58 -5.81 -3.99
C GLN A 20 12.94 -6.47 -4.27
N THR A 21 12.93 -7.59 -4.99
CA THR A 21 14.16 -8.17 -5.55
C THR A 21 14.71 -7.30 -6.67
N ALA A 22 16.03 -7.33 -6.88
CA ALA A 22 16.73 -6.47 -7.83
C ALA A 22 16.15 -6.56 -9.25
N ASP A 23 15.83 -7.76 -9.71
CA ASP A 23 15.26 -7.99 -11.05
C ASP A 23 13.88 -7.34 -11.25
N ILE A 24 13.06 -7.31 -10.21
CA ILE A 24 11.76 -6.64 -10.23
C ILE A 24 11.92 -5.12 -10.17
N ILE A 25 12.85 -4.64 -9.34
CA ILE A 25 13.16 -3.21 -9.24
C ILE A 25 13.65 -2.65 -10.58
N GLU A 26 14.54 -3.38 -11.27
CA GLU A 26 15.01 -2.98 -12.61
C GLU A 26 13.86 -2.88 -13.62
N LYS A 27 12.91 -3.81 -13.61
CA LYS A 27 11.71 -3.75 -14.47
C LYS A 27 10.86 -2.54 -14.14
N ILE A 28 10.64 -2.25 -12.86
CA ILE A 28 9.87 -1.07 -12.42
C ILE A 28 10.58 0.21 -12.90
N GLN A 29 11.90 0.31 -12.72
CA GLN A 29 12.68 1.46 -13.18
C GLN A 29 12.61 1.63 -14.71
N LYS A 30 12.46 0.54 -15.48
CA LYS A 30 12.23 0.58 -16.94
C LYS A 30 10.77 0.80 -17.34
N GLY A 31 9.91 1.11 -16.38
CA GLY A 31 8.54 1.53 -16.63
C GLY A 31 7.48 0.45 -16.42
N SER A 32 7.82 -0.75 -15.99
CA SER A 32 6.81 -1.77 -15.67
C SER A 32 6.01 -1.35 -14.43
N PHE A 33 4.73 -1.05 -14.64
CA PHE A 33 3.78 -0.74 -13.57
C PHE A 33 2.81 -1.92 -13.45
N TYR A 34 3.27 -2.95 -12.73
CA TYR A 34 2.57 -4.22 -12.56
C TYR A 34 1.74 -4.21 -11.28
N MET A 35 0.44 -4.39 -11.42
CA MET A 35 -0.56 -4.39 -10.36
C MET A 35 -1.10 -5.80 -10.14
N ASN A 36 -1.19 -6.24 -8.90
CA ASN A 36 -1.94 -7.45 -8.55
C ASN A 36 -3.36 -7.05 -8.10
N SER A 37 -4.34 -7.94 -8.33
CA SER A 37 -5.63 -7.79 -7.68
C SER A 37 -5.51 -8.06 -6.17
N LEU A 38 -6.38 -7.44 -5.37
CA LEU A 38 -6.43 -7.70 -3.93
C LEU A 38 -6.74 -9.16 -3.61
N LYS A 39 -7.45 -9.86 -4.51
CA LYS A 39 -7.68 -11.30 -4.43
C LYS A 39 -6.36 -12.10 -4.38
N VAL A 40 -5.35 -11.73 -5.16
CA VAL A 40 -4.04 -12.42 -5.17
C VAL A 40 -3.37 -12.40 -3.80
N TYR A 41 -3.49 -11.31 -3.05
CA TYR A 41 -2.94 -11.23 -1.69
C TYR A 41 -3.70 -12.12 -0.71
N ARG A 42 -5.03 -12.21 -0.82
CA ARG A 42 -5.85 -13.14 -0.01
C ARG A 42 -5.52 -14.60 -0.34
N ASP A 43 -5.38 -14.93 -1.62
CA ASP A 43 -5.04 -16.28 -2.07
C ASP A 43 -3.63 -16.70 -1.63
N ARG A 44 -2.67 -15.77 -1.60
CA ARG A 44 -1.33 -16.02 -1.04
C ARG A 44 -1.40 -16.46 0.41
N TYR A 45 -2.18 -15.76 1.24
CA TYR A 45 -2.41 -16.18 2.61
C TYR A 45 -3.04 -17.57 2.70
N GLN A 46 -4.07 -17.86 1.90
CA GLN A 46 -4.73 -19.17 1.91
C GLN A 46 -3.77 -20.31 1.55
N THR A 47 -2.81 -20.05 0.68
CA THR A 47 -1.84 -21.05 0.22
C THR A 47 -0.68 -21.23 1.18
N SER A 48 -0.14 -20.15 1.74
CA SER A 48 1.05 -20.17 2.59
C SER A 48 0.75 -20.20 4.09
N GLY A 49 -0.41 -19.69 4.51
CA GLY A 49 -0.72 -19.38 5.92
C GLY A 49 0.10 -18.21 6.49
N ASP A 50 0.93 -17.56 5.66
CA ASP A 50 1.85 -16.51 6.07
C ASP A 50 1.20 -15.13 5.87
N GLU A 51 0.92 -14.46 6.98
CA GLU A 51 0.33 -13.13 7.00
C GLU A 51 1.32 -12.01 6.58
N GLU A 52 2.62 -12.28 6.54
CA GLU A 52 3.61 -11.28 6.07
C GLU A 52 3.54 -11.10 4.55
N ILE A 53 3.17 -12.16 3.82
CA ILE A 53 3.07 -12.14 2.35
C ILE A 53 1.63 -12.06 1.84
N GLY A 54 0.63 -12.22 2.71
CA GLY A 54 -0.78 -12.16 2.34
C GLY A 54 -1.69 -11.76 3.51
N ASP A 55 -2.64 -10.85 3.27
CA ASP A 55 -3.69 -10.52 4.23
C ASP A 55 -5.00 -11.22 3.84
N PRO A 56 -5.57 -12.11 4.69
CA PRO A 56 -6.82 -12.80 4.39
C PRO A 56 -8.01 -11.85 4.21
N PHE A 57 -7.89 -10.61 4.70
CA PHE A 57 -8.95 -9.61 4.62
C PHE A 57 -8.59 -8.43 3.70
N GLU A 58 -7.59 -8.59 2.83
CA GLU A 58 -7.19 -7.54 1.91
C GLU A 58 -8.37 -7.05 1.04
N GLY A 59 -8.63 -5.74 1.05
CA GLY A 59 -9.79 -5.14 0.37
C GLY A 59 -11.15 -5.39 1.01
N LYS A 60 -11.20 -6.14 2.12
CA LYS A 60 -12.40 -6.39 2.93
C LYS A 60 -12.31 -5.64 4.25
N ILE A 61 -13.46 -5.45 4.88
CA ILE A 61 -13.53 -4.83 6.21
C ILE A 61 -13.79 -5.92 7.23
N TYR A 62 -12.86 -6.10 8.17
CA TYR A 62 -13.00 -7.03 9.27
C TYR A 62 -13.41 -6.27 10.53
N VAL A 63 -14.46 -6.76 11.21
CA VAL A 63 -14.95 -6.22 12.47
C VAL A 63 -15.06 -7.36 13.47
N ASN A 64 -14.39 -7.22 14.59
CA ASN A 64 -14.47 -8.16 15.71
C ASN A 64 -15.55 -7.69 16.70
N ASN A 65 -16.45 -8.57 17.10
CA ASN A 65 -17.51 -8.29 18.10
C ASN A 65 -18.42 -7.08 17.76
N ALA A 66 -18.88 -6.96 16.52
CA ALA A 66 -19.84 -5.92 16.15
C ALA A 66 -21.22 -6.18 16.77
N GLN A 67 -21.85 -5.11 17.24
CA GLN A 67 -23.25 -5.13 17.67
C GLN A 67 -24.10 -4.47 16.58
N LEU A 68 -24.96 -5.25 15.92
CA LEU A 68 -25.90 -4.72 14.95
C LEU A 68 -27.19 -4.27 15.65
N ILE A 69 -27.45 -2.97 15.65
CA ILE A 69 -28.70 -2.41 16.19
C ILE A 69 -29.62 -2.11 15.00
N ILE A 70 -30.69 -2.85 14.87
CA ILE A 70 -31.75 -2.58 13.88
C ILE A 70 -32.88 -1.84 14.62
N PRO A 71 -33.01 -0.51 14.43
CA PRO A 71 -33.95 0.31 15.23
C PRO A 71 -35.42 -0.15 15.19
N GLU A 72 -35.85 -0.73 14.06
CA GLU A 72 -37.26 -1.14 13.87
C GLU A 72 -37.59 -2.52 14.43
N LYS A 73 -36.60 -3.34 14.79
CA LYS A 73 -36.81 -4.74 15.21
C LYS A 73 -36.43 -5.06 16.63
N SER A 74 -35.80 -4.12 17.37
CA SER A 74 -35.26 -4.35 18.72
C SER A 74 -34.37 -5.60 18.83
N ILE A 75 -33.74 -6.01 17.71
CA ILE A 75 -32.89 -7.19 17.65
C ILE A 75 -31.45 -6.70 17.86
N PHE A 76 -30.85 -7.14 18.94
CA PHE A 76 -29.42 -7.01 19.19
C PHE A 76 -28.79 -8.35 18.79
N GLU A 77 -28.18 -8.41 17.63
CA GLU A 77 -27.32 -9.54 17.29
C GLU A 77 -25.88 -9.16 17.59
N GLN A 78 -25.25 -9.94 18.45
CA GLN A 78 -23.81 -9.86 18.67
C GLN A 78 -23.14 -10.63 17.52
N CYS A 79 -22.53 -9.88 16.62
CA CYS A 79 -21.85 -10.44 15.45
C CYS A 79 -20.35 -10.53 15.77
N ASN A 80 -19.84 -11.74 15.99
CA ASN A 80 -18.41 -11.97 16.22
C ASN A 80 -17.71 -12.24 14.88
N ASN A 81 -16.53 -11.66 14.69
CA ASN A 81 -15.63 -11.93 13.55
C ASN A 81 -16.32 -11.72 12.17
N GLN A 82 -16.99 -10.60 11.98
CA GLN A 82 -17.65 -10.30 10.70
C GLN A 82 -16.67 -9.79 9.66
N VAL A 83 -16.82 -10.31 8.45
CA VAL A 83 -16.08 -9.85 7.27
C VAL A 83 -17.08 -9.29 6.26
N PHE A 84 -16.90 -8.03 5.92
CA PHE A 84 -17.74 -7.36 4.94
C PHE A 84 -17.01 -7.29 3.60
N SER A 85 -17.58 -7.92 2.59
CA SER A 85 -17.15 -7.77 1.21
C SER A 85 -17.54 -6.39 0.68
N THR A 86 -16.71 -5.82 -0.15
CA THR A 86 -16.93 -4.53 -0.80
C THR A 86 -16.97 -4.72 -2.31
N PRO A 87 -17.63 -3.83 -3.06
CA PRO A 87 -17.65 -3.92 -4.52
C PRO A 87 -16.26 -3.96 -5.17
N ASN A 88 -15.25 -3.45 -4.48
CA ASN A 88 -13.88 -3.27 -4.97
C ASN A 88 -12.87 -4.20 -4.30
N GLU A 89 -13.33 -5.27 -3.66
CA GLU A 89 -12.46 -6.21 -2.95
C GLU A 89 -11.45 -6.94 -3.87
N ASP A 90 -11.61 -6.84 -5.17
CA ASP A 90 -10.74 -7.43 -6.18
C ASP A 90 -10.05 -6.40 -7.09
N ASP A 91 -10.11 -5.11 -6.74
CA ASP A 91 -9.41 -4.07 -7.51
C ASP A 91 -7.91 -4.31 -7.56
N PHE A 92 -7.28 -3.80 -8.63
CA PHE A 92 -5.84 -3.85 -8.79
C PHE A 92 -5.14 -2.85 -7.90
N VAL A 93 -4.01 -3.24 -7.33
CA VAL A 93 -3.16 -2.34 -6.55
C VAL A 93 -1.68 -2.45 -6.91
N PHE A 94 -1.02 -1.29 -6.90
CA PHE A 94 0.44 -1.16 -6.87
C PHE A 94 0.80 -0.49 -5.56
N CYS A 95 1.50 -1.22 -4.68
CA CYS A 95 1.84 -0.74 -3.34
C CYS A 95 3.27 -0.22 -3.32
N MET A 96 3.47 0.93 -2.72
CA MET A 96 4.77 1.51 -2.39
C MET A 96 4.84 1.74 -0.88
N PHE A 97 6.06 1.83 -0.35
CA PHE A 97 6.28 2.35 0.99
C PHE A 97 6.27 3.88 0.91
N GLY A 98 5.44 4.53 1.71
CA GLY A 98 5.29 6.00 1.69
C GLY A 98 5.34 6.59 3.09
N ILE A 99 6.09 7.69 3.26
CA ILE A 99 6.13 8.41 4.52
C ILE A 99 5.14 9.56 4.45
N ASN A 100 4.04 9.41 5.19
CA ASN A 100 3.02 10.45 5.24
C ASN A 100 3.50 11.63 6.09
N PRO A 101 3.72 12.83 5.49
CA PRO A 101 4.25 13.99 6.21
C PRO A 101 3.26 14.57 7.24
N GLN A 102 1.98 14.23 7.14
CA GLN A 102 0.98 14.64 8.13
C GLN A 102 1.11 13.85 9.44
N ILE A 103 1.72 12.67 9.38
CA ILE A 103 1.89 11.77 10.54
C ILE A 103 3.32 11.82 11.07
N HIS A 104 4.30 11.90 10.17
CA HIS A 104 5.72 11.78 10.50
C HIS A 104 6.50 13.06 10.20
N LYS A 105 7.12 13.64 11.23
CA LYS A 105 8.10 14.73 11.10
C LYS A 105 9.51 14.22 10.80
N SER A 106 9.79 12.99 11.16
CA SER A 106 11.01 12.25 10.81
C SER A 106 10.68 10.75 10.85
N PHE A 107 11.41 9.97 10.08
CA PHE A 107 11.20 8.53 10.03
C PHE A 107 12.53 7.79 10.04
N CYS A 108 12.60 6.73 10.85
CA CYS A 108 13.67 5.73 10.80
C CYS A 108 13.05 4.34 10.98
N PHE A 109 13.63 3.36 10.30
CA PHE A 109 13.20 1.97 10.44
C PHE A 109 13.69 1.42 11.78
N ASN A 110 12.81 0.78 12.56
CA ASN A 110 13.21 0.02 13.73
C ASN A 110 13.77 -1.35 13.32
N GLU A 111 14.42 -2.04 14.26
CA GLU A 111 15.11 -3.31 13.97
C GLU A 111 14.16 -4.43 13.52
N ASP A 112 12.92 -4.48 14.04
CA ASP A 112 11.92 -5.45 13.61
C ASP A 112 11.47 -5.21 12.17
N GLN A 113 11.27 -3.95 11.78
CA GLN A 113 10.97 -3.60 10.39
C GLN A 113 12.11 -3.96 9.46
N LYS A 114 13.36 -3.62 9.83
CA LYS A 114 14.56 -3.96 9.04
C LYS A 114 14.64 -5.46 8.80
N LYS A 115 14.49 -6.24 9.86
CA LYS A 115 14.55 -7.70 9.78
C LYS A 115 13.48 -8.24 8.83
N LYS A 116 12.22 -7.84 9.01
CA LYS A 116 11.11 -8.28 8.15
C LYS A 116 11.34 -7.97 6.68
N TRP A 117 11.78 -6.76 6.36
CA TRP A 117 12.01 -6.36 4.97
C TRP A 117 13.19 -7.11 4.34
N LEU A 118 14.29 -7.33 5.09
CA LEU A 118 15.46 -8.06 4.59
C LEU A 118 15.25 -9.58 4.44
N GLU A 119 14.26 -10.16 5.10
CA GLU A 119 13.86 -11.55 4.90
C GLU A 119 13.17 -11.76 3.53
N ILE A 120 12.57 -10.72 2.96
CA ILE A 120 11.73 -10.82 1.76
C ILE A 120 12.39 -10.15 0.55
N TYR A 121 13.11 -9.03 0.75
CA TYR A 121 13.62 -8.17 -0.32
C TYR A 121 15.09 -7.83 -0.12
N ASP A 122 15.76 -7.47 -1.21
CA ASP A 122 17.19 -7.12 -1.22
C ASP A 122 17.48 -5.71 -1.75
N THR A 123 16.49 -5.07 -2.40
CA THR A 123 16.68 -3.84 -3.14
C THR A 123 15.60 -2.81 -2.86
N ALA A 124 15.98 -1.54 -2.80
CA ALA A 124 15.09 -0.40 -2.69
C ALA A 124 15.18 0.49 -3.94
N LEU A 125 14.02 0.87 -4.46
CA LEU A 125 13.86 1.95 -5.45
C LEU A 125 13.36 3.19 -4.73
N ILE A 126 14.05 4.31 -4.88
CA ILE A 126 13.71 5.62 -4.32
C ILE A 126 13.18 6.48 -5.46
N ILE A 127 11.99 7.04 -5.32
CA ILE A 127 11.46 8.01 -6.27
C ILE A 127 11.96 9.41 -5.87
N ASN A 128 12.85 9.98 -6.70
CA ASN A 128 13.47 11.28 -6.45
C ASN A 128 12.55 12.45 -6.85
N ASP A 129 11.86 12.29 -7.99
CA ASP A 129 10.85 13.24 -8.45
C ASP A 129 9.48 12.57 -8.48
N GLN A 130 8.74 12.77 -7.40
CA GLN A 130 7.42 12.20 -7.21
C GLN A 130 6.40 12.80 -8.18
N GLN A 131 6.51 14.12 -8.43
CA GLN A 131 5.56 14.79 -9.32
C GLN A 131 5.65 14.24 -10.74
N GLU A 132 6.88 14.05 -11.25
CA GLU A 132 7.05 13.46 -12.57
C GLU A 132 6.64 11.99 -12.60
N PHE A 133 6.92 11.22 -11.55
CA PHE A 133 6.44 9.84 -11.43
C PHE A 133 4.89 9.76 -11.53
N PHE A 134 4.18 10.65 -10.83
CA PHE A 134 2.72 10.71 -10.91
C PHE A 134 2.23 11.18 -12.27
N ASN A 135 2.93 12.12 -12.91
CA ASN A 135 2.61 12.57 -14.26
C ASN A 135 2.71 11.43 -15.28
N GLN A 136 3.76 10.61 -15.21
CA GLN A 136 3.92 9.46 -16.11
C GLN A 136 2.79 8.44 -15.92
N ILE A 137 2.44 8.10 -14.66
CA ILE A 137 1.31 7.21 -14.35
C ILE A 137 0.01 7.80 -14.91
N LYS A 138 -0.27 9.08 -14.63
CA LYS A 138 -1.48 9.78 -15.08
C LYS A 138 -1.59 9.83 -16.61
N ASN A 139 -0.50 10.19 -17.28
CA ASN A 139 -0.49 10.29 -18.74
C ASN A 139 -0.76 8.94 -19.38
N LYS A 140 -0.15 7.87 -18.87
CA LYS A 140 -0.39 6.51 -19.35
C LYS A 140 -1.82 6.04 -19.07
N ALA A 141 -2.36 6.35 -17.92
CA ALA A 141 -3.75 6.04 -17.55
C ALA A 141 -4.73 6.75 -18.50
N LEU A 142 -4.50 8.03 -18.82
CA LEU A 142 -5.31 8.80 -19.79
C LEU A 142 -5.23 8.21 -21.19
N GLU A 143 -4.02 7.85 -21.66
CA GLU A 143 -3.82 7.19 -22.97
C GLU A 143 -4.63 5.89 -23.08
N MET A 144 -4.67 5.11 -22.00
CA MET A 144 -5.39 3.84 -21.95
C MET A 144 -6.88 3.98 -21.60
N ASN A 145 -7.36 5.20 -21.35
CA ASN A 145 -8.73 5.50 -20.88
C ASN A 145 -9.10 4.70 -19.60
N ILE A 146 -8.17 4.64 -18.65
CA ILE A 146 -8.37 4.03 -17.34
C ILE A 146 -8.24 5.08 -16.25
N ASP A 147 -8.88 4.80 -15.11
CA ASP A 147 -8.89 5.69 -13.96
C ASP A 147 -8.07 5.08 -12.82
N ILE A 148 -6.98 5.76 -12.44
CA ILE A 148 -6.08 5.36 -11.35
C ILE A 148 -6.17 6.39 -10.24
N ILE A 149 -6.31 5.92 -8.99
CA ILE A 149 -6.31 6.75 -7.79
C ILE A 149 -5.13 6.34 -6.92
N GLY A 150 -4.45 7.31 -6.34
CA GLY A 150 -3.39 7.07 -5.36
C GLY A 150 -3.71 7.68 -4.00
N ASP A 151 -3.52 6.92 -2.91
CA ASP A 151 -3.66 7.43 -1.54
C ASP A 151 -2.88 6.58 -0.53
N PHE A 152 -2.68 7.12 0.68
CA PHE A 152 -2.13 6.39 1.81
C PHE A 152 -3.13 5.39 2.38
N VAL A 153 -2.62 4.26 2.84
CA VAL A 153 -3.43 3.28 3.57
C VAL A 153 -3.70 3.76 4.98
N ASN A 154 -4.98 3.74 5.36
CA ASN A 154 -5.44 3.99 6.72
C ASN A 154 -5.45 2.67 7.51
N TYR A 155 -4.69 2.60 8.59
CA TYR A 155 -4.59 1.42 9.42
C TYR A 155 -5.59 1.50 10.59
N TYR A 156 -6.56 0.59 10.62
CA TYR A 156 -7.58 0.53 11.65
C TYR A 156 -7.31 -0.56 12.68
N ASP A 157 -7.77 -0.33 13.92
CA ASP A 157 -7.61 -1.27 15.02
C ASP A 157 -8.79 -2.23 15.06
N ASP A 158 -8.58 -3.45 14.60
CA ASP A 158 -9.59 -4.51 14.56
C ASP A 158 -9.89 -5.13 15.94
N SER A 159 -9.13 -4.79 16.99
CA SER A 159 -9.36 -5.25 18.37
C SER A 159 -10.41 -4.43 19.12
N ILE A 160 -10.70 -3.20 18.70
CA ILE A 160 -11.59 -2.26 19.39
C ILE A 160 -12.90 -1.98 18.67
N ASN A 161 -13.34 -2.85 17.78
CA ASN A 161 -14.58 -2.67 16.99
C ASN A 161 -14.63 -1.35 16.21
N ASP A 162 -13.52 -0.93 15.64
CA ASP A 162 -13.46 0.27 14.83
C ASP A 162 -14.24 0.07 13.52
N VAL A 163 -15.47 0.61 13.50
CA VAL A 163 -16.35 0.60 12.32
C VAL A 163 -16.08 1.75 11.35
N THR A 164 -15.12 2.62 11.66
CA THR A 164 -14.76 3.78 10.83
C THR A 164 -14.46 3.40 9.39
N PRO A 165 -13.69 2.34 9.08
CA PRO A 165 -13.45 1.91 7.71
C PRO A 165 -14.72 1.56 6.96
N PHE A 166 -15.67 0.90 7.62
CA PHE A 166 -16.96 0.55 7.03
C PHE A 166 -17.80 1.80 6.70
N ILE A 167 -17.90 2.72 7.66
CA ILE A 167 -18.62 3.99 7.47
C ILE A 167 -17.96 4.82 6.37
N CYS A 168 -16.65 4.93 6.37
CA CYS A 168 -15.90 5.63 5.32
C CYS A 168 -16.12 5.01 3.95
N SER A 169 -16.16 3.69 3.86
CA SER A 169 -16.43 2.97 2.61
C SER A 169 -17.83 3.28 2.08
N LEU A 170 -18.83 3.38 2.96
CA LEU A 170 -20.20 3.73 2.59
C LEU A 170 -20.35 5.19 2.17
N LEU A 171 -19.70 6.13 2.88
CA LEU A 171 -19.93 7.56 2.70
C LEU A 171 -19.10 8.18 1.56
N LYS A 172 -17.89 7.69 1.31
CA LYS A 172 -16.95 8.27 0.33
C LYS A 172 -16.96 7.56 -1.02
N GLY A 173 -17.76 6.50 -1.16
CA GLY A 173 -17.89 5.75 -2.43
C GLY A 173 -16.89 4.60 -2.57
N ILE A 174 -16.90 4.05 -3.74
CA ILE A 174 -16.63 2.68 -4.10
C ILE A 174 -15.21 2.18 -3.81
N ARG A 175 -14.18 3.04 -3.71
CA ARG A 175 -12.77 2.61 -3.65
C ARG A 175 -12.11 2.71 -2.27
N ASN A 176 -12.86 3.04 -1.25
CA ASN A 176 -12.28 3.33 0.06
C ASN A 176 -11.73 2.10 0.79
N SER A 177 -12.34 0.92 0.62
CA SER A 177 -11.87 -0.30 1.29
C SER A 177 -10.46 -0.71 0.86
N VAL A 178 -10.06 -0.35 -0.37
CA VAL A 178 -8.71 -0.60 -0.91
C VAL A 178 -7.63 0.13 -0.10
N PHE A 179 -7.97 1.26 0.49
CA PHE A 179 -7.06 2.09 1.29
C PHE A 179 -7.21 1.86 2.80
N HIS A 180 -7.79 0.73 3.21
CA HIS A 180 -7.89 0.35 4.62
C HIS A 180 -7.23 -0.99 4.86
N LYS A 181 -6.47 -1.09 5.95
CA LYS A 181 -5.79 -2.32 6.36
C LYS A 181 -5.75 -2.42 7.88
N ARG A 182 -5.69 -3.63 8.41
CA ARG A 182 -5.60 -3.83 9.86
C ARG A 182 -4.30 -3.26 10.43
N LYS A 183 -4.35 -2.69 11.62
CA LYS A 183 -3.25 -2.00 12.31
C LYS A 183 -1.97 -2.83 12.44
N LYS A 184 -2.08 -4.15 12.53
CA LYS A 184 -0.90 -5.04 12.60
C LYS A 184 0.02 -4.92 11.38
N TYR A 185 -0.49 -4.42 10.24
CA TYR A 185 0.28 -4.17 9.02
C TYR A 185 0.80 -2.73 8.91
N ALA A 186 0.61 -1.89 9.94
CA ALA A 186 1.01 -0.48 9.89
C ALA A 186 2.51 -0.26 9.66
N TYR A 187 3.34 -1.27 9.96
CA TYR A 187 4.78 -1.24 9.67
C TYR A 187 5.07 -1.17 8.17
N GLN A 188 4.11 -1.53 7.31
CA GLN A 188 4.25 -1.49 5.85
C GLN A 188 4.16 -0.07 5.27
N GLN A 189 3.57 0.90 6.01
CA GLN A 189 3.49 2.32 5.60
C GLN A 189 3.09 2.48 4.13
N GLU A 190 2.00 1.83 3.71
CA GLU A 190 1.67 1.73 2.30
C GLU A 190 1.09 3.03 1.72
N TYR A 191 1.59 3.40 0.54
CA TYR A 191 0.91 4.24 -0.43
C TYR A 191 0.47 3.37 -1.59
N ARG A 192 -0.79 3.40 -1.95
CA ARG A 192 -1.37 2.54 -3.00
C ARG A 192 -1.82 3.35 -4.19
N PHE A 193 -1.54 2.83 -5.38
CA PHE A 193 -2.29 3.16 -6.58
C PHE A 193 -3.30 2.06 -6.81
N THR A 194 -4.55 2.41 -7.13
CA THR A 194 -5.62 1.45 -7.38
C THR A 194 -6.35 1.73 -8.68
N MET A 195 -6.83 0.67 -9.32
CA MET A 195 -7.62 0.69 -10.54
C MET A 195 -8.72 -0.39 -10.44
N VAL A 196 -9.90 -0.10 -11.01
CA VAL A 196 -11.03 -1.05 -11.01
C VAL A 196 -10.70 -2.29 -11.82
N ASN A 197 -10.94 -3.45 -11.25
CA ASN A 197 -10.78 -4.75 -11.92
C ASN A 197 -12.08 -5.21 -12.60
N ASN A 198 -12.46 -4.55 -13.68
CA ASN A 198 -13.67 -4.92 -14.45
C ASN A 198 -13.58 -6.31 -15.11
N LYS A 199 -12.37 -6.81 -15.37
CA LYS A 199 -12.13 -8.09 -16.06
C LYS A 199 -12.02 -9.27 -15.11
N LYS A 200 -11.98 -9.03 -13.80
CA LYS A 200 -11.73 -10.04 -12.75
C LYS A 200 -10.47 -10.87 -13.01
N SER A 201 -9.43 -10.22 -13.54
CA SER A 201 -8.12 -10.85 -13.74
C SER A 201 -7.28 -10.73 -12.47
N ASP A 202 -6.26 -11.58 -12.34
CA ASP A 202 -5.38 -11.60 -11.17
C ASP A 202 -4.36 -10.46 -11.20
N ASN A 203 -4.04 -9.95 -12.39
CA ASN A 203 -3.07 -8.88 -12.56
C ASN A 203 -3.39 -7.97 -13.75
N PHE A 204 -2.75 -6.82 -13.74
CA PHE A 204 -2.74 -5.83 -14.80
C PHE A 204 -1.35 -5.19 -14.89
N GLU A 205 -0.89 -4.93 -16.09
CA GLU A 205 0.40 -4.27 -16.33
C GLU A 205 0.24 -3.17 -17.37
N MET A 206 0.90 -2.04 -17.12
CA MET A 206 1.10 -0.98 -18.10
C MET A 206 2.54 -0.51 -18.07
N ASN A 207 3.03 0.06 -19.18
CA ASN A 207 4.34 0.69 -19.23
C ASN A 207 4.19 2.20 -19.09
N ILE A 208 4.70 2.77 -18.00
CA ILE A 208 4.64 4.20 -17.68
C ILE A 208 5.81 5.00 -18.28
N GLY A 209 6.77 4.33 -18.94
CA GLY A 209 8.02 4.91 -19.41
C GLY A 209 9.17 4.70 -18.44
N ASP A 210 10.40 4.85 -18.93
CA ASP A 210 11.62 4.73 -18.13
C ASP A 210 11.66 5.85 -17.07
N ILE A 211 11.86 5.46 -15.81
CA ILE A 211 11.95 6.36 -14.66
C ILE A 211 13.37 6.45 -14.08
N SER A 212 14.40 6.02 -14.82
CA SER A 212 15.79 5.99 -14.35
C SER A 212 16.30 7.38 -13.95
N ASP A 213 15.88 8.42 -14.66
CA ASP A 213 16.32 9.80 -14.41
C ASP A 213 15.66 10.41 -13.14
N ILE A 214 14.55 9.86 -12.71
CA ILE A 214 13.77 10.34 -11.56
C ILE A 214 13.76 9.35 -10.38
N SER A 215 14.60 8.33 -10.42
CA SER A 215 14.68 7.32 -9.37
C SER A 215 16.11 6.86 -9.10
N THR A 216 16.33 6.29 -7.93
CA THR A 216 17.63 5.73 -7.51
C THR A 216 17.44 4.33 -6.95
N ILE A 217 18.30 3.40 -7.34
CA ILE A 217 18.32 2.03 -6.80
C ILE A 217 19.43 1.92 -5.76
N LEU A 218 19.13 1.37 -4.60
CA LEU A 218 20.09 1.07 -3.54
C LEU A 218 19.89 -0.35 -3.00
N PRO A 219 20.98 -1.00 -2.50
CA PRO A 219 20.82 -2.17 -1.65
C PRO A 219 19.95 -1.88 -0.45
N LEU A 220 19.01 -2.76 -0.14
CA LEU A 220 18.00 -2.52 0.90
C LEU A 220 18.63 -2.40 2.29
N ASP A 221 19.66 -3.19 2.60
CA ASP A 221 20.39 -3.14 3.87
C ASP A 221 21.01 -1.77 4.13
N LYS A 222 21.47 -1.07 3.09
CA LYS A 222 21.98 0.30 3.20
C LYS A 222 20.85 1.31 3.38
N PHE A 223 19.78 1.16 2.58
CA PHE A 223 18.65 2.07 2.62
C PHE A 223 17.95 2.05 4.00
N LEU A 224 17.75 0.89 4.61
CA LEU A 224 17.06 0.78 5.90
C LEU A 224 17.81 1.43 7.09
N ASN A 225 19.06 1.85 6.90
CA ASN A 225 19.86 2.58 7.90
C ASN A 225 19.83 4.11 7.70
N VAL A 226 19.03 4.61 6.74
CA VAL A 226 18.88 6.04 6.48
C VAL A 226 17.86 6.64 7.45
N GLU A 227 18.12 7.83 7.98
CA GLU A 227 17.12 8.67 8.63
C GLU A 227 16.52 9.59 7.58
N ILE A 228 15.20 9.66 7.55
CA ILE A 228 14.44 10.42 6.55
C ILE A 228 13.78 11.60 7.27
N TYR A 229 14.10 12.79 6.83
CA TYR A 229 13.51 14.04 7.31
C TYR A 229 12.68 14.63 6.17
N PRO A 230 11.35 14.75 6.30
CA PRO A 230 10.56 15.52 5.36
C PRO A 230 11.05 16.97 5.39
N HIS A 231 11.27 17.59 4.24
CA HIS A 231 11.55 19.02 4.16
C HIS A 231 10.28 19.80 4.50
N GLU A 232 10.45 20.87 5.34
CA GLU A 232 9.42 21.87 5.58
C GLU A 232 9.10 22.67 4.31
#